data_aaf78d32b75141529d0dc7a029af5e22
#
_entry.id   aaf78d32b75141529d0dc7a029af5e22
#
_cell.length_a   1.000
_cell.length_b   1.000
_cell.length_c   1.000
_cell.angle_alpha   90.00
_cell.angle_beta   90.00
_cell.angle_gamma   90.00
#
_symmetry.space_group_name_H-M   'P 1'
#
loop_
_entity.id
_entity.type
_entity.pdbx_description
1 polymer ?
#
loop_
_entity_poly.entity_id
_entity_poly.type
_entity_poly.pdbx_seq_one_letter_code
_entity_poly.pdbx_strand_id
1 'polypeptide(L)'
;MTVTRIQPAQTETFSFEWGTMKWFVSPVTIPGAANSQGEVIINPGQGHVRHLHEHADELIYVISGTGTQTVGDEEFPITEGDAVYIPMATLHSTLNTGWRTLRLIVTYTPGGEEQALTRLPDFTRHPAGEVVGWARSAR
;
A
#
# COMPACT_ATOMS: atom_id res chain seq x y z
N MET A 1 16.06 -22.00 -1.70
CA MET A 1 14.96 -21.59 -0.81
C MET A 1 13.63 -21.83 -1.47
N THR A 2 12.71 -22.35 -0.74
CA THR A 2 11.36 -22.58 -1.24
C THR A 2 10.41 -21.68 -0.52
N VAL A 3 9.87 -20.71 -1.22
CA VAL A 3 8.75 -19.90 -0.73
C VAL A 3 7.60 -20.13 -1.68
N THR A 4 6.48 -20.48 -1.16
CA THR A 4 5.37 -20.88 -1.98
C THR A 4 4.14 -20.03 -1.75
N ARG A 5 3.73 -19.91 -0.50
CA ARG A 5 2.50 -19.20 -0.19
C ARG A 5 2.66 -18.38 1.09
N ILE A 6 2.30 -17.12 0.99
CA ILE A 6 2.28 -16.21 2.13
C ILE A 6 0.83 -15.82 2.38
N GLN A 7 0.38 -16.01 3.62
CA GLN A 7 -1.01 -15.73 3.99
C GLN A 7 -1.11 -14.42 4.77
N PRO A 8 -2.24 -13.72 4.67
CA PRO A 8 -2.44 -12.47 5.42
C PRO A 8 -2.25 -12.63 6.92
N ALA A 9 -2.69 -13.75 7.50
CA ALA A 9 -2.55 -14.03 8.93
C ALA A 9 -1.09 -14.24 9.36
N GLN A 10 -0.18 -14.47 8.44
CA GLN A 10 1.25 -14.66 8.68
C GLN A 10 2.06 -13.39 8.44
N THR A 11 1.39 -12.31 8.06
CA THR A 11 2.02 -11.07 7.63
C THR A 11 1.68 -9.95 8.58
N GLU A 12 2.69 -9.16 8.97
CA GLU A 12 2.50 -7.95 9.75
C GLU A 12 1.56 -6.98 9.03
N THR A 13 0.88 -6.14 9.81
CA THR A 13 0.09 -5.04 9.27
C THR A 13 0.75 -3.72 9.64
N PHE A 14 0.91 -2.85 8.67
CA PHE A 14 1.24 -1.44 8.88
C PHE A 14 -0.07 -0.67 8.88
N SER A 15 -0.33 0.12 9.91
CA SER A 15 -1.50 1.00 9.90
C SER A 15 -1.10 2.46 9.93
N PHE A 16 -1.95 3.27 9.31
CA PHE A 16 -1.84 4.72 9.20
C PHE A 16 -3.23 5.33 9.43
N GLU A 17 -3.32 6.62 9.55
CA GLU A 17 -4.62 7.30 9.71
C GLU A 17 -5.57 7.01 8.55
N TRP A 18 -5.05 6.78 7.37
CA TRP A 18 -5.83 6.59 6.15
C TRP A 18 -6.17 5.12 5.84
N GLY A 19 -5.51 4.15 6.47
CA GLY A 19 -5.76 2.73 6.17
C GLY A 19 -4.64 1.81 6.61
N THR A 20 -4.49 0.69 5.90
CA THR A 20 -3.55 -0.37 6.25
C THR A 20 -2.77 -0.86 5.04
N MET A 21 -1.61 -1.46 5.32
CA MET A 21 -0.80 -2.18 4.34
C MET A 21 -0.32 -3.51 4.92
N LYS A 22 -0.26 -4.53 4.08
CA LYS A 22 0.42 -5.79 4.37
C LYS A 22 1.42 -6.06 3.25
N TRP A 23 2.69 -6.08 3.59
CA TRP A 23 3.76 -6.37 2.63
C TRP A 23 4.07 -7.85 2.66
N PHE A 24 3.51 -8.59 1.72
CA PHE A 24 3.66 -10.05 1.63
C PHE A 24 5.06 -10.47 1.21
N VAL A 25 5.63 -9.74 0.27
CA VAL A 25 6.97 -10.00 -0.26
C VAL A 25 7.79 -8.73 -0.12
N SER A 26 8.97 -8.85 0.45
CA SER A 26 9.96 -7.78 0.47
C SER A 26 11.34 -8.37 0.69
N PRO A 27 12.42 -7.67 0.32
CA PRO A 27 13.78 -8.14 0.63
C PRO A 27 14.07 -8.27 2.12
N VAL A 28 13.28 -7.61 2.98
CA VAL A 28 13.41 -7.70 4.44
C VAL A 28 12.85 -9.02 4.97
N THR A 29 11.71 -9.46 4.46
CA THR A 29 11.06 -10.70 4.89
C THR A 29 11.53 -11.92 4.13
N ILE A 30 11.92 -11.72 2.86
CA ILE A 30 12.42 -12.78 1.98
C ILE A 30 13.76 -12.31 1.42
N PRO A 31 14.89 -12.70 2.05
CA PRO A 31 16.19 -12.30 1.58
C PRO A 31 16.40 -12.63 0.10
N GLY A 32 16.85 -11.66 -0.68
CA GLY A 32 17.07 -11.82 -2.12
C GLY A 32 15.84 -11.57 -2.99
N ALA A 33 14.69 -11.25 -2.42
CA ALA A 33 13.52 -10.87 -3.21
C ALA A 33 13.81 -9.61 -4.03
N ALA A 34 13.46 -9.66 -5.31
CA ALA A 34 13.72 -8.54 -6.23
C ALA A 34 12.68 -7.43 -6.11
N ASN A 35 11.51 -7.76 -5.59
CA ASN A 35 10.38 -6.84 -5.50
C ASN A 35 9.86 -6.74 -4.07
N SER A 36 9.09 -5.70 -3.81
CA SER A 36 8.16 -5.67 -2.69
C SER A 36 6.75 -5.65 -3.23
N GLN A 37 5.89 -6.51 -2.71
CA GLN A 37 4.48 -6.54 -3.08
C GLN A 37 3.61 -6.60 -1.84
N GLY A 38 2.60 -5.76 -1.80
CA GLY A 38 1.68 -5.67 -0.69
C GLY A 38 0.27 -5.32 -1.10
N GLU A 39 -0.63 -5.54 -0.15
CA GLU A 39 -2.01 -5.09 -0.25
C GLU A 39 -2.17 -3.80 0.53
N VAL A 40 -2.79 -2.82 -0.09
CA VAL A 40 -3.08 -1.51 0.50
C VAL A 40 -4.59 -1.35 0.58
N ILE A 41 -5.09 -0.98 1.75
CA ILE A 41 -6.50 -0.67 1.97
C ILE A 41 -6.60 0.77 2.42
N ILE A 42 -7.32 1.58 1.64
CA ILE A 42 -7.54 3.00 1.92
C ILE A 42 -9.00 3.20 2.30
N ASN A 43 -9.23 3.80 3.46
CA ASN A 43 -10.57 4.08 3.95
C ASN A 43 -11.25 5.17 3.12
N PRO A 44 -12.60 5.19 3.04
CA PRO A 44 -13.32 6.22 2.29
C PRO A 44 -12.93 7.65 2.70
N GLY A 45 -12.71 8.51 1.72
CA GLY A 45 -12.34 9.89 1.93
C GLY A 45 -10.88 10.10 2.35
N GLN A 46 -10.10 9.04 2.46
CA GLN A 46 -8.71 9.10 2.89
C GLN A 46 -7.77 8.84 1.71
N GLY A 47 -6.52 9.12 1.91
CA GLY A 47 -5.51 8.87 0.90
C GLY A 47 -4.11 9.03 1.43
N HIS A 48 -3.16 8.57 0.66
CA HIS A 48 -1.76 8.79 0.94
C HIS A 48 -1.34 10.14 0.36
N VAL A 49 -0.63 10.94 1.13
CA VAL A 49 -0.15 12.24 0.67
C VAL A 49 0.73 12.10 -0.57
N ARG A 50 0.76 13.14 -1.38
CA ARG A 50 1.58 13.18 -2.58
C ARG A 50 3.05 12.99 -2.22
N HIS A 51 3.70 11.99 -2.82
CA HIS A 51 5.07 11.58 -2.53
C HIS A 51 5.71 10.96 -3.76
N LEU A 52 6.98 10.62 -3.65
CA LEU A 52 7.70 9.88 -4.69
C LEU A 52 8.61 8.82 -4.07
N HIS A 53 8.97 7.84 -4.87
CA HIS A 53 9.99 6.84 -4.56
C HIS A 53 11.19 7.09 -5.46
N GLU A 54 12.32 7.47 -4.88
CA GLU A 54 13.50 7.86 -5.65
C GLU A 54 14.18 6.69 -6.35
N HIS A 55 13.99 5.48 -5.84
CA HIS A 55 14.79 4.32 -6.25
C HIS A 55 13.94 3.14 -6.74
N ALA A 56 12.65 3.33 -6.94
CA ALA A 56 11.79 2.26 -7.41
C ALA A 56 10.65 2.76 -8.29
N ASP A 57 10.29 1.93 -9.27
CA ASP A 57 9.01 2.06 -9.96
C ASP A 57 7.92 1.48 -9.06
N GLU A 58 6.71 1.96 -9.23
CA GLU A 58 5.54 1.43 -8.55
C GLU A 58 4.49 0.99 -9.55
N LEU A 59 3.94 -0.19 -9.32
CA LEU A 59 2.79 -0.70 -10.05
C LEU A 59 1.62 -0.81 -9.08
N ILE A 60 0.46 -0.30 -9.48
CA ILE A 60 -0.78 -0.42 -8.72
C ILE A 60 -1.77 -1.21 -9.56
N TYR A 61 -2.45 -2.16 -8.90
CA TYR A 61 -3.61 -2.83 -9.48
C TYR A 61 -4.79 -2.66 -8.54
N VAL A 62 -5.91 -2.15 -9.05
CA VAL A 62 -7.12 -1.91 -8.25
C VAL A 62 -7.92 -3.20 -8.16
N ILE A 63 -8.02 -3.76 -6.96
CA ILE A 63 -8.80 -4.97 -6.70
C ILE A 63 -10.28 -4.61 -6.60
N SER A 64 -10.60 -3.54 -5.84
CA SER A 64 -11.98 -3.10 -5.64
C SER A 64 -12.01 -1.66 -5.15
N GLY A 65 -13.13 -1.00 -5.36
CA GLY A 65 -13.33 0.39 -4.98
C GLY A 65 -13.04 1.36 -6.10
N THR A 66 -13.14 2.64 -5.78
CA THR A 66 -12.90 3.75 -6.72
C THR A 66 -12.03 4.81 -6.07
N GLY A 67 -11.26 5.50 -6.86
CA GLY A 67 -10.40 6.55 -6.36
C GLY A 67 -9.99 7.55 -7.42
N THR A 68 -9.15 8.49 -7.01
CA THR A 68 -8.48 9.44 -7.89
C THR A 68 -6.98 9.27 -7.72
N GLN A 69 -6.29 9.07 -8.82
CA GLN A 69 -4.84 8.89 -8.87
C GLN A 69 -4.20 10.11 -9.50
N THR A 70 -3.09 10.55 -8.91
CA THR A 70 -2.20 11.52 -9.57
C THR A 70 -0.87 10.85 -9.88
N VAL A 71 -0.32 11.14 -11.05
CA VAL A 71 1.03 10.71 -11.46
C VAL A 71 1.65 11.90 -12.20
N GLY A 72 2.66 12.52 -11.61
CA GLY A 72 3.20 13.77 -12.15
C GLY A 72 2.11 14.83 -12.25
N ASP A 73 1.92 15.37 -13.43
CA ASP A 73 0.90 16.39 -13.70
C ASP A 73 -0.45 15.81 -14.15
N GLU A 74 -0.55 14.51 -14.25
CA GLU A 74 -1.78 13.84 -14.66
C GLU A 74 -2.63 13.50 -13.44
N GLU A 75 -3.95 13.63 -13.60
CA GLU A 75 -4.94 13.21 -12.62
C GLU A 75 -6.06 12.48 -13.34
N PHE A 76 -6.45 11.32 -12.83
CA PHE A 76 -7.46 10.48 -13.46
C PHE A 76 -8.16 9.59 -12.43
N PRO A 77 -9.42 9.19 -12.72
CA PRO A 77 -10.12 8.24 -11.88
C PRO A 77 -9.55 6.83 -12.05
N ILE A 78 -9.62 6.05 -10.98
CA ILE A 78 -9.28 4.62 -11.00
C ILE A 78 -10.44 3.83 -10.43
N THR A 79 -10.63 2.62 -10.95
CA THR A 79 -11.66 1.70 -10.50
C THR A 79 -11.18 0.26 -10.66
N GLU A 80 -11.98 -0.68 -10.16
CA GLU A 80 -11.70 -2.12 -10.22
C GLU A 80 -11.19 -2.55 -11.60
N GLY A 81 -10.07 -3.25 -11.61
CA GLY A 81 -9.44 -3.76 -12.82
C GLY A 81 -8.41 -2.84 -13.47
N ASP A 82 -8.32 -1.59 -13.02
CA ASP A 82 -7.32 -0.66 -13.55
C ASP A 82 -5.93 -0.98 -13.01
N ALA A 83 -4.93 -0.79 -13.87
CA ALA A 83 -3.54 -0.82 -13.48
C ALA A 83 -2.91 0.54 -13.71
N VAL A 84 -2.02 0.95 -12.80
CA VAL A 84 -1.29 2.22 -12.90
C VAL A 84 0.20 1.93 -12.80
N TYR A 85 0.97 2.49 -13.74
CA TYR A 85 2.42 2.48 -13.67
C TYR A 85 2.92 3.85 -13.24
N ILE A 86 3.74 3.88 -12.20
CA ILE A 86 4.34 5.10 -11.66
C ILE A 86 5.85 4.98 -11.82
N PRO A 87 6.45 5.76 -12.75
CA PRO A 87 7.89 5.74 -12.93
C PRO A 87 8.64 6.19 -11.67
N MET A 88 9.86 5.69 -11.53
CA MET A 88 10.79 6.11 -10.50
C MET A 88 10.85 7.64 -10.40
N ALA A 89 10.94 8.16 -9.17
CA ALA A 89 11.09 9.58 -8.86
C ALA A 89 9.96 10.48 -9.38
N THR A 90 8.76 9.93 -9.55
CA THR A 90 7.59 10.68 -10.00
C THR A 90 6.62 10.90 -8.85
N LEU A 91 6.26 12.15 -8.58
CA LEU A 91 5.26 12.50 -7.56
C LEU A 91 3.93 11.88 -7.90
N HIS A 92 3.30 11.26 -6.90
CA HIS A 92 2.00 10.61 -7.08
C HIS A 92 1.23 10.55 -5.76
N SER A 93 -0.06 10.33 -5.89
CA SER A 93 -0.97 10.12 -4.75
C SER A 93 -2.18 9.31 -5.17
N THR A 94 -2.75 8.62 -4.21
CA THR A 94 -4.00 7.87 -4.38
C THR A 94 -4.99 8.32 -3.32
N LEU A 95 -6.17 8.75 -3.74
CA LEU A 95 -7.25 9.18 -2.86
C LEU A 95 -8.47 8.29 -3.08
N ASN A 96 -9.03 7.78 -2.00
CA ASN A 96 -10.30 7.05 -2.06
C ASN A 96 -11.46 8.05 -2.12
N THR A 97 -12.10 8.14 -3.27
CA THR A 97 -13.24 9.03 -3.51
C THR A 97 -14.59 8.31 -3.44
N GLY A 98 -14.58 7.03 -3.08
CA GLY A 98 -15.77 6.20 -3.00
C GLY A 98 -16.32 6.06 -1.58
N TRP A 99 -17.38 5.28 -1.47
CA TRP A 99 -18.06 4.97 -0.20
C TRP A 99 -17.53 3.73 0.48
N ARG A 100 -16.75 2.93 -0.23
CA ARG A 100 -16.19 1.68 0.26
C ARG A 100 -14.68 1.79 0.32
N THR A 101 -14.03 0.86 1.01
CA THR A 101 -12.58 0.80 1.00
C THR A 101 -12.06 0.65 -0.42
N LEU A 102 -10.96 1.33 -0.71
CA LEU A 102 -10.21 1.15 -1.95
C LEU A 102 -9.11 0.13 -1.65
N ARG A 103 -9.13 -0.98 -2.37
CA ARG A 103 -8.21 -2.09 -2.16
C ARG A 103 -7.29 -2.23 -3.36
N LEU A 104 -6.00 -2.16 -3.10
CA LEU A 104 -4.97 -2.14 -4.13
C LEU A 104 -3.94 -3.24 -3.88
N ILE A 105 -3.35 -3.74 -4.95
CA ILE A 105 -2.07 -4.44 -4.88
C ILE A 105 -1.01 -3.48 -5.41
N VAL A 106 0.04 -3.30 -4.63
CA VAL A 106 1.15 -2.40 -4.94
C VAL A 106 2.44 -3.20 -5.04
N THR A 107 3.22 -2.94 -6.08
CA THR A 107 4.51 -3.57 -6.29
C THR A 107 5.57 -2.52 -6.50
N TYR A 108 6.65 -2.59 -5.73
CA TYR A 108 7.86 -1.77 -5.93
C TYR A 108 8.93 -2.60 -6.61
N THR A 109 9.59 -2.03 -7.59
CA THR A 109 10.73 -2.64 -8.29
C THR A 109 11.87 -1.63 -8.41
N PRO A 110 13.04 -1.87 -7.80
CA PRO A 110 13.35 -2.95 -6.85
C PRO A 110 12.56 -2.83 -5.54
N GLY A 111 12.58 -3.90 -4.75
CA GLY A 111 11.94 -3.93 -3.44
C GLY A 111 12.71 -3.14 -2.39
N GLY A 112 12.02 -2.85 -1.28
CA GLY A 112 12.59 -2.18 -0.10
C GLY A 112 12.06 -0.79 0.19
N GLU A 113 11.41 -0.14 -0.76
CA GLU A 113 10.88 1.23 -0.58
C GLU A 113 9.82 1.33 0.53
N GLU A 114 9.12 0.24 0.84
CA GLU A 114 8.14 0.22 1.91
C GLU A 114 8.76 0.50 3.29
N GLN A 115 10.07 0.34 3.44
CA GLN A 115 10.73 0.62 4.72
C GLN A 115 10.69 2.11 5.09
N ALA A 116 10.60 2.99 4.12
CA ALA A 116 10.45 4.43 4.36
C ALA A 116 9.13 4.76 5.08
N LEU A 117 8.10 3.94 4.89
CA LEU A 117 6.79 4.13 5.53
C LEU A 117 6.86 4.01 7.06
N THR A 118 7.82 3.25 7.57
CA THR A 118 7.99 3.05 9.01
C THR A 118 8.47 4.32 9.74
N ARG A 119 8.86 5.34 9.00
CA ARG A 119 9.31 6.63 9.56
C ARG A 119 8.21 7.68 9.57
N LEU A 120 7.03 7.37 9.02
CA LEU A 120 5.91 8.31 9.02
C LEU A 120 5.33 8.46 10.44
N PRO A 121 4.89 9.67 10.81
CA PRO A 121 4.44 9.92 12.19
C PRO A 121 3.19 9.15 12.59
N ASP A 122 2.35 8.75 11.65
CA ASP A 122 1.13 7.97 11.90
C ASP A 122 1.31 6.46 11.74
N PHE A 123 2.53 6.00 11.47
CA PHE A 123 2.84 4.58 11.31
C PHE A 123 2.67 3.81 12.62
N THR A 124 2.00 2.66 12.55
CA THR A 124 1.97 1.67 13.64
C THR A 124 2.19 0.28 13.05
N ARG A 125 3.04 -0.50 13.71
CA ARG A 125 3.32 -1.89 13.33
C ARG A 125 2.46 -2.82 14.18
N HIS A 126 1.75 -3.71 13.52
CA HIS A 126 0.95 -4.74 14.19
C HIS A 126 1.54 -6.11 13.84
N PRO A 127 1.78 -6.98 14.85
CA PRO A 127 2.33 -8.30 14.59
C PRO A 127 1.37 -9.16 13.77
N ALA A 128 1.92 -10.18 13.12
CA ALA A 128 1.11 -11.15 12.37
C ALA A 128 0.02 -11.76 13.26
N GLY A 129 -1.18 -11.89 12.72
CA GLY A 129 -2.33 -12.42 13.42
C GLY A 129 -3.19 -11.37 14.15
N GLU A 130 -2.67 -10.15 14.32
CA GLU A 130 -3.45 -9.07 14.92
C GLU A 130 -4.29 -8.37 13.86
N VAL A 131 -5.57 -8.14 14.19
CA VAL A 131 -6.49 -7.36 13.34
C VAL A 131 -6.55 -5.93 13.87
N VAL A 132 -6.33 -4.97 12.99
CA VAL A 132 -6.37 -3.55 13.36
C VAL A 132 -7.79 -3.14 13.68
N GLY A 133 -8.00 -2.64 14.89
CA GLY A 133 -9.30 -2.14 15.33
C GLY A 133 -9.44 -0.64 15.08
N TRP A 134 -10.45 -0.28 14.31
CA TRP A 134 -10.76 1.11 14.02
C TRP A 134 -11.81 1.68 14.96
N ALA A 135 -12.69 0.82 15.48
CA ALA A 135 -13.69 1.23 16.44
C ALA A 135 -13.04 1.38 17.82
N ARG A 136 -13.30 2.48 18.47
CA ARG A 136 -12.91 2.70 19.86
C ARG A 136 -14.10 2.50 20.76
N SER A 137 -13.88 1.91 21.91
CA SER A 137 -14.97 1.78 22.88
C SER A 137 -15.36 3.17 23.41
N ALA A 138 -16.64 3.41 23.51
CA ALA A 138 -17.17 4.59 24.20
C ALA A 138 -16.89 4.45 25.70
N ARG A 139 -16.37 5.49 26.30
CA ARG A 139 -16.04 5.50 27.73
C ARG A 139 -16.42 6.83 28.35
#